data_0843ebe46014fa0a0df7ef03a92c94db
#
_entry.id   0843ebe46014fa0a0df7ef03a92c94db
#
_cell.length_a   1.000
_cell.length_b   1.000
_cell.length_c   1.000
_cell.angle_alpha   90.00
_cell.angle_beta   90.00
_cell.angle_gamma   90.00
#
_symmetry.space_group_name_H-M   'P 1'
#
loop_
_entity.id
_entity.type
_entity.pdbx_description
1 polymer ?
#
loop_
_entity_poly.entity_id
_entity_poly.type
_entity_poly.pdbx_seq_one_letter_code
_entity_poly.pdbx_strand_id
1 'polypeptide(L)'
;MIYTRSMPTAPGPTPTRMGRPRSERAHLAVLEAAADLLVEGGLAAATIEAIAARAGVSKVTIYKWWASSGSVAVDAYFHRYKQTGDFEDTGDLAADLTGQMRLLVRAFRGRAGAIMAELIGRAQSDPALAGTLRSRWLEPRRNASAAVLQRAIERGEIAADVDIPVVLDQLYAPLYYRITMQHEPLTADLADTLVRTVLDGIRPRWAATGP
;
A
#
# COMPACT_ATOMS: atom_id res chain seq x y z
N MET A 1 72.01 27.50 -12.63
CA MET A 1 71.34 26.31 -13.21
C MET A 1 71.00 25.36 -12.07
N ILE A 2 69.73 25.43 -11.54
CA ILE A 2 69.29 24.58 -10.47
C ILE A 2 68.17 23.69 -11.01
N TYR A 3 68.46 22.38 -11.11
CA TYR A 3 67.52 21.36 -11.56
C TYR A 3 66.57 21.02 -10.40
N THR A 4 65.26 21.39 -10.49
CA THR A 4 64.24 20.95 -9.59
C THR A 4 63.63 19.65 -10.13
N ARG A 5 63.81 18.57 -9.43
CA ARG A 5 63.33 17.22 -9.74
C ARG A 5 61.90 17.11 -9.20
N SER A 6 60.91 17.06 -10.10
CA SER A 6 59.51 16.77 -9.74
C SER A 6 59.37 15.30 -9.35
N MET A 7 58.83 15.05 -8.14
CA MET A 7 58.43 13.71 -7.69
C MET A 7 57.07 13.32 -8.25
N PRO A 8 56.83 12.07 -8.65
CA PRO A 8 55.53 11.62 -9.07
C PRO A 8 54.60 11.44 -7.89
N THR A 9 53.40 12.03 -8.00
CA THR A 9 52.28 11.89 -7.06
C THR A 9 51.73 10.47 -7.12
N ALA A 10 51.66 9.81 -5.98
CA ALA A 10 51.06 8.48 -5.86
C ALA A 10 49.53 8.54 -6.19
N PRO A 11 48.96 7.53 -6.86
CA PRO A 11 47.54 7.47 -7.12
C PRO A 11 46.76 7.25 -5.82
N GLY A 12 45.79 8.13 -5.57
CA GLY A 12 44.91 8.03 -4.43
C GLY A 12 44.03 6.76 -4.49
N PRO A 13 43.51 6.30 -3.35
CA PRO A 13 42.74 5.06 -3.30
C PRO A 13 41.42 5.20 -4.10
N THR A 14 41.23 4.29 -5.03
CA THR A 14 40.02 4.14 -5.83
C THR A 14 38.81 3.88 -4.89
N PRO A 15 37.70 4.61 -4.99
CA PRO A 15 36.56 4.34 -4.16
C PRO A 15 35.94 2.99 -4.55
N THR A 16 35.94 2.07 -3.64
CA THR A 16 35.36 0.73 -3.79
C THR A 16 33.83 0.86 -3.87
N ARG A 17 33.29 0.93 -5.09
CA ARG A 17 31.86 0.77 -5.39
C ARG A 17 31.46 -0.70 -5.26
N MET A 18 31.41 -1.24 -4.05
CA MET A 18 31.06 -2.64 -3.83
C MET A 18 30.01 -2.74 -2.69
N GLY A 19 28.72 -2.66 -3.05
CA GLY A 19 27.62 -2.90 -2.11
C GLY A 19 26.21 -2.74 -2.69
N ARG A 20 25.97 -1.74 -3.53
CA ARG A 20 24.62 -1.38 -3.97
C ARG A 20 23.92 -2.41 -4.89
N PRO A 21 24.52 -2.97 -5.97
CA PRO A 21 23.79 -3.86 -6.88
C PRO A 21 23.46 -5.23 -6.28
N ARG A 22 24.34 -5.78 -5.41
CA ARG A 22 24.18 -7.10 -4.80
C ARG A 22 23.11 -7.08 -3.69
N SER A 23 23.03 -5.98 -2.96
CA SER A 23 22.03 -5.74 -1.91
C SER A 23 20.64 -5.58 -2.49
N GLU A 24 20.45 -4.79 -3.56
CA GLU A 24 19.17 -4.61 -4.23
C GLU A 24 18.66 -5.91 -4.86
N ARG A 25 19.54 -6.68 -5.48
CA ARG A 25 19.20 -7.98 -6.07
C ARG A 25 18.74 -8.98 -5.02
N ALA A 26 19.41 -9.03 -3.85
CA ALA A 26 18.99 -9.88 -2.75
C ALA A 26 17.66 -9.43 -2.14
N HIS A 27 17.44 -8.12 -2.02
CA HIS A 27 16.18 -7.55 -1.53
C HIS A 27 14.99 -7.94 -2.44
N LEU A 28 15.14 -7.76 -3.75
CA LEU A 28 14.11 -8.16 -4.72
C LEU A 28 13.84 -9.67 -4.70
N ALA A 29 14.89 -10.49 -4.64
CA ALA A 29 14.74 -11.95 -4.55
C ALA A 29 13.96 -12.39 -3.31
N VAL A 30 14.13 -11.70 -2.18
CA VAL A 30 13.34 -11.96 -0.96
C VAL A 30 11.87 -11.59 -1.18
N LEU A 31 11.58 -10.44 -1.79
CA LEU A 31 10.20 -10.02 -2.06
C LEU A 31 9.49 -10.96 -3.04
N GLU A 32 10.16 -11.38 -4.11
CA GLU A 32 9.62 -12.33 -5.08
C GLU A 32 9.36 -13.70 -4.43
N ALA A 33 10.32 -14.24 -3.70
CA ALA A 33 10.17 -15.50 -2.99
C ALA A 33 9.03 -15.47 -1.96
N ALA A 34 8.91 -14.39 -1.20
CA ALA A 34 7.83 -14.21 -0.24
C ALA A 34 6.46 -14.07 -0.94
N ALA A 35 6.40 -13.31 -2.05
CA ALA A 35 5.18 -13.14 -2.82
C ALA A 35 4.68 -14.48 -3.41
N ASP A 36 5.59 -15.31 -3.92
CA ASP A 36 5.24 -16.65 -4.44
C ASP A 36 4.70 -17.55 -3.32
N LEU A 37 5.37 -17.58 -2.16
CA LEU A 37 4.91 -18.34 -0.99
C LEU A 37 3.52 -17.88 -0.50
N LEU A 38 3.27 -16.57 -0.50
CA LEU A 38 1.95 -16.02 -0.17
C LEU A 38 0.86 -16.48 -1.15
N VAL A 39 1.18 -16.55 -2.44
CA VAL A 39 0.23 -17.04 -3.45
C VAL A 39 -0.03 -18.54 -3.28
N GLU A 40 1.01 -19.33 -3.03
CA GLU A 40 0.94 -20.80 -2.91
C GLU A 40 0.21 -21.26 -1.64
N GLY A 41 0.57 -20.70 -0.48
CA GLY A 41 0.11 -21.22 0.81
C GLY A 41 -0.23 -20.15 1.86
N GLY A 42 -0.39 -18.88 1.47
CA GLY A 42 -0.74 -17.79 2.36
C GLY A 42 0.37 -17.42 3.35
N LEU A 43 -0.01 -16.73 4.42
CA LEU A 43 0.92 -16.32 5.47
C LEU A 43 1.61 -17.49 6.16
N ALA A 44 0.94 -18.64 6.28
CA ALA A 44 1.50 -19.82 6.90
C ALA A 44 2.72 -20.38 6.13
N ALA A 45 2.73 -20.27 4.81
CA ALA A 45 3.85 -20.68 3.97
C ALA A 45 5.01 -19.68 3.94
N ALA A 46 4.74 -18.39 4.17
CA ALA A 46 5.72 -17.32 4.07
C ALA A 46 6.55 -17.16 5.36
N THR A 47 7.18 -18.23 5.83
CA THR A 47 8.11 -18.20 6.97
C THR A 47 9.47 -17.65 6.57
N ILE A 48 10.25 -17.10 7.53
CA ILE A 48 11.61 -16.62 7.25
C ILE A 48 12.50 -17.73 6.68
N GLU A 49 12.33 -18.97 7.16
CA GLU A 49 13.04 -20.16 6.67
C GLU A 49 12.73 -20.45 5.20
N ALA A 50 11.44 -20.51 4.87
CA ALA A 50 11.00 -20.80 3.50
C ALA A 50 11.40 -19.68 2.53
N ILE A 51 11.27 -18.43 2.94
CA ILE A 51 11.68 -17.27 2.15
C ILE A 51 13.20 -17.29 1.92
N ALA A 52 14.01 -17.52 2.97
CA ALA A 52 15.47 -17.56 2.86
C ALA A 52 15.93 -18.68 1.91
N ALA A 53 15.33 -19.87 2.04
CA ALA A 53 15.64 -21.02 1.17
C ALA A 53 15.29 -20.74 -0.29
N ARG A 54 14.10 -20.21 -0.57
CA ARG A 54 13.63 -19.90 -1.93
C ARG A 54 14.40 -18.74 -2.57
N ALA A 55 14.72 -17.70 -1.81
CA ALA A 55 15.47 -16.55 -2.28
C ALA A 55 16.99 -16.80 -2.41
N GLY A 56 17.49 -17.93 -1.90
CA GLY A 56 18.92 -18.24 -1.89
C GLY A 56 19.75 -17.29 -1.01
N VAL A 57 19.18 -16.79 0.08
CA VAL A 57 19.84 -15.87 1.02
C VAL A 57 19.85 -16.42 2.44
N SER A 58 20.72 -15.88 3.31
CA SER A 58 20.69 -16.21 4.72
C SER A 58 19.54 -15.50 5.45
N LYS A 59 19.01 -16.07 6.54
CA LYS A 59 18.05 -15.41 7.43
C LYS A 59 18.58 -14.07 7.95
N VAL A 60 19.88 -13.98 8.25
CA VAL A 60 20.55 -12.75 8.68
C VAL A 60 20.43 -11.66 7.61
N THR A 61 20.45 -12.04 6.33
CA THR A 61 20.23 -11.10 5.22
C THR A 61 18.82 -10.54 5.23
N ILE A 62 17.81 -11.36 5.50
CA ILE A 62 16.41 -10.91 5.60
C ILE A 62 16.23 -9.95 6.78
N TYR A 63 16.75 -10.33 7.96
CA TYR A 63 16.64 -9.50 9.17
C TYR A 63 17.35 -8.15 9.11
N LYS A 64 18.18 -7.89 8.08
CA LYS A 64 18.73 -6.54 7.82
C LYS A 64 17.68 -5.55 7.34
N TRP A 65 16.59 -6.01 6.73
CA TRP A 65 15.56 -5.15 6.15
C TRP A 65 14.20 -5.31 6.82
N TRP A 66 13.91 -6.50 7.38
CA TRP A 66 12.60 -6.81 7.96
C TRP A 66 12.75 -7.44 9.32
N ALA A 67 12.02 -6.93 10.29
CA ALA A 67 12.06 -7.44 11.66
C ALA A 67 11.33 -8.78 11.84
N SER A 68 10.41 -9.14 10.94
CA SER A 68 9.58 -10.34 11.03
C SER A 68 9.14 -10.84 9.65
N SER A 69 8.65 -12.09 9.59
CA SER A 69 8.02 -12.62 8.37
C SER A 69 6.76 -11.82 7.97
N GLY A 70 6.03 -11.28 8.94
CA GLY A 70 4.88 -10.42 8.68
C GLY A 70 5.25 -9.14 7.94
N SER A 71 6.35 -8.47 8.31
CA SER A 71 6.81 -7.27 7.59
C SER A 71 7.31 -7.59 6.18
N VAL A 72 7.97 -8.73 5.97
CA VAL A 72 8.30 -9.22 4.62
C VAL A 72 7.04 -9.48 3.82
N ALA A 73 6.04 -10.14 4.42
CA ALA A 73 4.80 -10.49 3.75
C ALA A 73 4.02 -9.25 3.27
N VAL A 74 3.99 -8.18 4.07
CA VAL A 74 3.38 -6.90 3.67
C VAL A 74 4.09 -6.31 2.47
N ASP A 75 5.41 -6.16 2.53
CA ASP A 75 6.19 -5.59 1.43
C ASP A 75 6.11 -6.47 0.17
N ALA A 76 6.13 -7.80 0.31
CA ALA A 76 5.97 -8.76 -0.79
C ALA A 76 4.58 -8.68 -1.43
N TYR A 77 3.53 -8.52 -0.62
CA TYR A 77 2.18 -8.32 -1.12
C TYR A 77 2.11 -7.07 -2.01
N PHE A 78 2.63 -5.94 -1.55
CA PHE A 78 2.61 -4.70 -2.33
C PHE A 78 3.58 -4.72 -3.52
N HIS A 79 4.67 -5.46 -3.43
CA HIS A 79 5.55 -5.71 -4.56
C HIS A 79 4.82 -6.47 -5.69
N ARG A 80 4.09 -7.52 -5.34
CA ARG A 80 3.38 -8.40 -6.31
C ARG A 80 2.17 -7.72 -6.91
N TYR A 81 1.33 -7.12 -6.07
CA TYR A 81 0.04 -6.61 -6.48
C TYR A 81 0.05 -5.11 -6.76
N LYS A 82 1.23 -4.51 -6.96
CA LYS A 82 1.45 -3.09 -7.30
C LYS A 82 0.15 -2.30 -7.39
N GLN A 83 -0.41 -1.97 -6.23
CA GLN A 83 -1.62 -1.17 -6.18
C GLN A 83 -1.23 0.30 -6.36
N THR A 84 -0.69 0.59 -7.53
CA THR A 84 -0.35 1.92 -7.99
C THR A 84 -1.56 2.46 -8.72
N GLY A 85 -2.36 3.22 -8.03
CA GLY A 85 -3.20 4.21 -8.65
C GLY A 85 -2.90 5.47 -7.88
N ASP A 86 -2.21 6.41 -8.49
CA ASP A 86 -2.32 7.78 -8.06
C ASP A 86 -3.81 8.11 -8.06
N PHE A 87 -4.26 8.77 -7.02
CA PHE A 87 -5.65 9.16 -6.93
C PHE A 87 -5.86 10.21 -8.02
N GLU A 88 -6.64 9.90 -9.06
CA GLU A 88 -7.00 10.88 -10.08
C GLU A 88 -7.80 12.01 -9.41
N ASP A 89 -7.54 13.24 -9.81
CA ASP A 89 -8.29 14.40 -9.39
C ASP A 89 -8.64 15.19 -10.67
N THR A 90 -9.69 14.71 -11.31
CA THR A 90 -10.18 15.29 -12.58
C THR A 90 -11.03 16.54 -12.37
N GLY A 91 -11.39 16.84 -11.12
CA GLY A 91 -12.34 17.89 -10.77
C GLY A 91 -13.79 17.39 -10.72
N ASP A 92 -14.02 16.09 -10.88
CA ASP A 92 -15.29 15.39 -10.66
C ASP A 92 -15.11 14.36 -9.56
N LEU A 93 -15.47 14.71 -8.32
CA LEU A 93 -15.31 13.84 -7.17
C LEU A 93 -15.99 12.48 -7.35
N ALA A 94 -17.17 12.44 -7.96
CA ALA A 94 -17.91 11.21 -8.15
C ALA A 94 -17.20 10.26 -9.10
N ALA A 95 -16.66 10.77 -10.21
CA ALA A 95 -15.89 10.00 -11.17
C ALA A 95 -14.60 9.49 -10.55
N ASP A 96 -13.86 10.35 -9.84
CA ASP A 96 -12.57 10.03 -9.20
C ASP A 96 -12.73 8.95 -8.13
N LEU A 97 -13.68 9.09 -7.22
CA LEU A 97 -13.99 8.10 -6.19
C LEU A 97 -14.46 6.78 -6.80
N THR A 98 -15.33 6.83 -7.82
CA THR A 98 -15.83 5.62 -8.50
C THR A 98 -14.69 4.86 -9.18
N GLY A 99 -13.81 5.56 -9.88
CA GLY A 99 -12.62 5.00 -10.51
C GLY A 99 -11.72 4.30 -9.50
N GLN A 100 -11.41 4.98 -8.41
CA GLN A 100 -10.59 4.47 -7.31
C GLN A 100 -11.22 3.24 -6.64
N MET A 101 -12.50 3.28 -6.30
CA MET A 101 -13.20 2.18 -5.65
C MET A 101 -13.29 0.94 -6.56
N ARG A 102 -13.56 1.13 -7.85
CA ARG A 102 -13.55 0.04 -8.84
C ARG A 102 -12.15 -0.57 -9.01
N LEU A 103 -11.08 0.25 -8.97
CA LEU A 103 -9.70 -0.22 -8.98
C LEU A 103 -9.42 -1.11 -7.77
N LEU A 104 -9.81 -0.66 -6.57
CA LEU A 104 -9.61 -1.40 -5.33
C LEU A 104 -10.42 -2.71 -5.30
N VAL A 105 -11.67 -2.69 -5.77
CA VAL A 105 -12.48 -3.91 -5.96
C VAL A 105 -11.77 -4.91 -6.86
N ARG A 106 -11.21 -4.46 -8.00
CA ARG A 106 -10.44 -5.35 -8.89
C ARG A 106 -9.20 -5.89 -8.21
N ALA A 107 -8.48 -5.05 -7.47
CA ALA A 107 -7.25 -5.41 -6.77
C ALA A 107 -7.48 -6.46 -5.67
N PHE A 108 -8.64 -6.43 -5.01
CA PHE A 108 -8.99 -7.38 -3.94
C PHE A 108 -9.71 -8.65 -4.44
N ARG A 109 -9.84 -8.86 -5.74
CA ARG A 109 -10.42 -10.10 -6.25
C ARG A 109 -9.47 -11.30 -6.10
N GLY A 110 -10.04 -12.46 -5.82
CA GLY A 110 -9.32 -13.72 -5.78
C GLY A 110 -8.23 -13.79 -4.71
N ARG A 111 -7.08 -14.30 -5.07
CA ARG A 111 -5.98 -14.57 -4.13
C ARG A 111 -5.45 -13.32 -3.43
N ALA A 112 -5.41 -12.19 -4.12
CA ALA A 112 -4.95 -10.93 -3.53
C ALA A 112 -5.81 -10.49 -2.34
N GLY A 113 -7.13 -10.55 -2.46
CA GLY A 113 -8.04 -10.25 -1.36
C GLY A 113 -7.93 -11.25 -0.20
N ALA A 114 -7.78 -12.54 -0.51
CA ALA A 114 -7.57 -13.57 0.52
C ALA A 114 -6.30 -13.32 1.33
N ILE A 115 -5.17 -13.00 0.68
CA ILE A 115 -3.91 -12.66 1.37
C ILE A 115 -4.08 -11.39 2.21
N MET A 116 -4.76 -10.36 1.70
CA MET A 116 -5.03 -9.15 2.48
C MET A 116 -5.88 -9.46 3.72
N ALA A 117 -6.89 -10.31 3.61
CA ALA A 117 -7.71 -10.75 4.75
C ALA A 117 -6.87 -11.52 5.79
N GLU A 118 -5.96 -12.40 5.35
CA GLU A 118 -5.02 -13.10 6.24
C GLU A 118 -4.10 -12.10 6.97
N LEU A 119 -3.55 -11.10 6.26
CA LEU A 119 -2.71 -10.04 6.85
C LEU A 119 -3.47 -9.24 7.91
N ILE A 120 -4.71 -8.83 7.60
CA ILE A 120 -5.59 -8.11 8.55
C ILE A 120 -5.90 -8.98 9.76
N GLY A 121 -6.27 -10.25 9.56
CA GLY A 121 -6.56 -11.19 10.63
C GLY A 121 -5.35 -11.40 11.55
N ARG A 122 -4.17 -11.61 10.99
CA ARG A 122 -2.93 -11.77 11.77
C ARG A 122 -2.56 -10.51 12.54
N ALA A 123 -2.79 -9.34 11.96
CA ALA A 123 -2.51 -8.04 12.60
C ALA A 123 -3.31 -7.82 13.89
N GLN A 124 -4.43 -8.51 14.09
CA GLN A 124 -5.21 -8.41 15.33
C GLN A 124 -4.45 -8.96 16.56
N SER A 125 -3.50 -9.88 16.35
CA SER A 125 -2.68 -10.49 17.41
C SER A 125 -1.19 -10.15 17.30
N ASP A 126 -0.80 -9.33 16.31
CA ASP A 126 0.59 -8.94 16.03
C ASP A 126 0.70 -7.41 15.88
N PRO A 127 1.00 -6.68 16.97
CA PRO A 127 1.09 -5.21 16.95
C PRO A 127 2.13 -4.66 15.96
N ALA A 128 3.22 -5.39 15.72
CA ALA A 128 4.26 -4.97 14.78
C ALA A 128 3.76 -5.06 13.33
N LEU A 129 3.06 -6.16 12.99
CA LEU A 129 2.40 -6.30 11.70
C LEU A 129 1.30 -5.25 11.51
N ALA A 130 0.48 -5.00 12.53
CA ALA A 130 -0.54 -3.96 12.50
C ALA A 130 0.07 -2.57 12.24
N GLY A 131 1.19 -2.25 12.89
CA GLY A 131 1.94 -1.01 12.64
C GLY A 131 2.44 -0.91 11.20
N THR A 132 2.99 -2.01 10.67
CA THR A 132 3.48 -2.07 9.28
C THR A 132 2.34 -1.88 8.27
N LEU A 133 1.20 -2.54 8.45
CA LEU A 133 0.02 -2.36 7.60
C LEU A 133 -0.51 -0.92 7.64
N ARG A 134 -0.57 -0.30 8.83
CA ARG A 134 -1.00 1.09 8.92
C ARG A 134 -0.07 2.03 8.18
N SER A 135 1.22 1.99 8.48
CA SER A 135 2.19 2.95 7.93
C SER A 135 2.48 2.75 6.45
N ARG A 136 2.51 1.49 5.97
CA ARG A 136 2.86 1.17 4.58
C ARG A 136 1.66 1.15 3.64
N TRP A 137 0.45 0.92 4.18
CA TRP A 137 -0.74 0.73 3.37
C TRP A 137 -1.85 1.75 3.67
N LEU A 138 -2.34 1.76 4.91
CA LEU A 138 -3.55 2.50 5.24
C LEU A 138 -3.33 4.01 5.19
N GLU A 139 -2.33 4.52 5.90
CA GLU A 139 -2.08 5.95 6.06
C GLU A 139 -1.78 6.66 4.72
N PRO A 140 -0.90 6.16 3.83
CA PRO A 140 -0.66 6.82 2.56
C PRO A 140 -1.92 6.97 1.70
N ARG A 141 -2.78 5.94 1.68
CA ARG A 141 -4.04 5.97 0.93
C ARG A 141 -5.06 6.89 1.54
N ARG A 142 -5.22 6.85 2.86
CA ARG A 142 -6.13 7.76 3.56
C ARG A 142 -5.72 9.21 3.33
N ASN A 143 -4.44 9.52 3.38
CA ASN A 143 -3.94 10.87 3.14
C ASN A 143 -4.21 11.33 1.70
N ALA A 144 -3.97 10.47 0.71
CA ALA A 144 -4.25 10.78 -0.69
C ALA A 144 -5.77 11.01 -0.92
N SER A 145 -6.61 10.14 -0.38
CA SER A 145 -8.07 10.27 -0.49
C SER A 145 -8.60 11.50 0.27
N ALA A 146 -8.03 11.79 1.45
CA ALA A 146 -8.40 12.98 2.22
C ALA A 146 -8.09 14.27 1.46
N ALA A 147 -6.96 14.32 0.75
CA ALA A 147 -6.59 15.49 -0.06
C ALA A 147 -7.58 15.72 -1.21
N VAL A 148 -8.11 14.65 -1.83
CA VAL A 148 -9.14 14.78 -2.88
C VAL A 148 -10.46 15.30 -2.30
N LEU A 149 -10.91 14.77 -1.16
CA LEU A 149 -12.10 15.26 -0.47
C LEU A 149 -11.95 16.71 -0.01
N GLN A 150 -10.78 17.10 0.48
CA GLN A 150 -10.50 18.48 0.86
C GLN A 150 -10.64 19.46 -0.32
N ARG A 151 -10.09 19.09 -1.49
CA ARG A 151 -10.26 19.91 -2.71
C ARG A 151 -11.73 19.95 -3.18
N ALA A 152 -12.48 18.88 -3.00
CA ALA A 152 -13.91 18.86 -3.32
C ALA A 152 -14.72 19.78 -2.39
N ILE A 153 -14.35 19.90 -1.10
CA ILE A 153 -14.89 20.94 -0.19
C ILE A 153 -14.58 22.33 -0.72
N GLU A 154 -13.33 22.59 -1.12
CA GLU A 154 -12.89 23.90 -1.64
C GLU A 154 -13.63 24.30 -2.94
N ARG A 155 -14.00 23.31 -3.77
CA ARG A 155 -14.82 23.51 -4.97
C ARG A 155 -16.33 23.60 -4.68
N GLY A 156 -16.77 23.33 -3.45
CA GLY A 156 -18.18 23.33 -3.07
C GLY A 156 -18.98 22.12 -3.58
N GLU A 157 -18.31 21.04 -3.98
CA GLU A 157 -18.96 19.78 -4.41
C GLU A 157 -19.57 19.01 -3.23
N ILE A 158 -18.97 19.13 -2.04
CA ILE A 158 -19.45 18.54 -0.79
C ILE A 158 -19.49 19.60 0.32
N ALA A 159 -20.23 19.31 1.38
CA ALA A 159 -20.42 20.23 2.49
C ALA A 159 -19.11 20.53 3.23
N ALA A 160 -18.93 21.76 3.70
CA ALA A 160 -17.70 22.18 4.37
C ALA A 160 -17.50 21.58 5.77
N ASP A 161 -18.57 21.10 6.39
CA ASP A 161 -18.58 20.50 7.74
C ASP A 161 -18.46 18.97 7.73
N VAL A 162 -18.04 18.39 6.59
CA VAL A 162 -17.89 16.93 6.45
C VAL A 162 -16.73 16.41 7.29
N ASP A 163 -16.98 15.38 8.08
CA ASP A 163 -15.93 14.60 8.76
C ASP A 163 -15.23 13.66 7.76
N ILE A 164 -14.13 14.14 7.15
CA ILE A 164 -13.36 13.39 6.16
C ILE A 164 -12.93 12.01 6.67
N PRO A 165 -12.36 11.83 7.88
CA PRO A 165 -12.08 10.52 8.45
C PRO A 165 -13.26 9.55 8.40
N VAL A 166 -14.45 9.98 8.79
CA VAL A 166 -15.67 9.15 8.79
C VAL A 166 -16.11 8.81 7.37
N VAL A 167 -16.06 9.75 6.45
CA VAL A 167 -16.36 9.50 5.02
C VAL A 167 -15.44 8.44 4.42
N LEU A 168 -14.14 8.52 4.72
CA LEU A 168 -13.18 7.51 4.27
C LEU A 168 -13.48 6.13 4.86
N ASP A 169 -13.88 6.07 6.13
CA ASP A 169 -14.28 4.80 6.74
C ASP A 169 -15.53 4.22 6.07
N GLN A 170 -16.54 5.04 5.79
CA GLN A 170 -17.76 4.61 5.08
C GLN A 170 -17.47 4.10 3.66
N LEU A 171 -16.54 4.72 2.95
CA LEU A 171 -16.16 4.30 1.60
C LEU A 171 -15.40 2.98 1.59
N TYR A 172 -14.41 2.83 2.45
CA TYR A 172 -13.44 1.73 2.34
C TYR A 172 -13.76 0.54 3.24
N ALA A 173 -14.33 0.73 4.44
CA ALA A 173 -14.59 -0.36 5.37
C ALA A 173 -15.45 -1.49 4.79
N PRO A 174 -16.50 -1.24 3.97
CA PRO A 174 -17.30 -2.32 3.37
C PRO A 174 -16.48 -3.29 2.49
N LEU A 175 -15.43 -2.81 1.81
CA LEU A 175 -14.56 -3.68 1.01
C LEU A 175 -13.76 -4.63 1.91
N TYR A 176 -13.15 -4.09 2.98
CA TYR A 176 -12.43 -4.89 3.97
C TYR A 176 -13.33 -5.86 4.71
N TYR A 177 -14.53 -5.43 5.06
CA TYR A 177 -15.54 -6.29 5.67
C TYR A 177 -15.89 -7.49 4.77
N ARG A 178 -16.10 -7.26 3.47
CA ARG A 178 -16.40 -8.34 2.52
C ARG A 178 -15.24 -9.32 2.31
N ILE A 179 -13.98 -8.85 2.23
CA ILE A 179 -12.84 -9.77 2.08
C ILE A 179 -12.54 -10.55 3.35
N THR A 180 -12.84 -10.01 4.54
CA THR A 180 -12.59 -10.68 5.82
C THR A 180 -13.72 -11.63 6.20
N MET A 181 -14.98 -11.22 6.01
CA MET A 181 -16.15 -12.02 6.37
C MET A 181 -16.63 -12.96 5.24
N GLN A 182 -16.23 -12.69 4.00
CA GLN A 182 -16.54 -13.51 2.82
C GLN A 182 -18.03 -13.80 2.60
N HIS A 183 -18.91 -12.93 3.10
CA HIS A 183 -20.36 -13.11 3.04
C HIS A 183 -20.94 -12.73 1.68
N GLU A 184 -20.28 -11.85 0.93
CA GLU A 184 -20.69 -11.43 -0.41
C GLU A 184 -19.49 -11.04 -1.29
N PRO A 185 -19.61 -11.15 -2.63
CA PRO A 185 -18.52 -10.82 -3.54
C PRO A 185 -18.25 -9.32 -3.64
N LEU A 186 -17.02 -8.97 -3.99
CA LEU A 186 -16.65 -7.62 -4.42
C LEU A 186 -17.02 -7.43 -5.90
N THR A 187 -17.93 -6.50 -6.19
CA THR A 187 -18.40 -6.20 -7.55
C THR A 187 -18.18 -4.72 -7.91
N ALA A 188 -18.18 -4.41 -9.20
CA ALA A 188 -18.15 -3.01 -9.64
C ALA A 188 -19.39 -2.24 -9.15
N ASP A 189 -20.55 -2.88 -9.17
CA ASP A 189 -21.82 -2.29 -8.71
C ASP A 189 -21.79 -1.93 -7.22
N LEU A 190 -21.04 -2.73 -6.41
CA LEU A 190 -20.80 -2.37 -5.01
C LEU A 190 -20.01 -1.05 -4.91
N ALA A 191 -18.94 -0.91 -5.69
CA ALA A 191 -18.14 0.32 -5.70
C ALA A 191 -18.99 1.54 -6.05
N ASP A 192 -19.78 1.43 -7.12
CA ASP A 192 -20.67 2.50 -7.58
C ASP A 192 -21.73 2.86 -6.54
N THR A 193 -22.32 1.84 -5.90
CA THR A 193 -23.34 2.04 -4.87
C THR A 193 -22.76 2.69 -3.62
N LEU A 194 -21.57 2.28 -3.16
CA LEU A 194 -20.92 2.89 -2.00
C LEU A 194 -20.62 4.37 -2.26
N VAL A 195 -20.02 4.69 -3.41
CA VAL A 195 -19.71 6.08 -3.77
C VAL A 195 -20.97 6.92 -3.81
N ARG A 196 -22.00 6.46 -4.52
CA ARG A 196 -23.28 7.17 -4.60
C ARG A 196 -23.89 7.40 -3.22
N THR A 197 -23.97 6.35 -2.39
CA THR A 197 -24.59 6.45 -1.06
C THR A 197 -23.86 7.42 -0.15
N VAL A 198 -22.52 7.41 -0.17
CA VAL A 198 -21.71 8.33 0.63
C VAL A 198 -21.85 9.75 0.11
N LEU A 199 -21.73 9.98 -1.21
CA LEU A 199 -21.85 11.32 -1.79
C LEU A 199 -23.24 11.93 -1.55
N ASP A 200 -24.31 11.14 -1.64
CA ASP A 200 -25.67 11.63 -1.34
C ASP A 200 -25.80 12.10 0.12
N GLY A 201 -25.03 11.48 1.04
CA GLY A 201 -25.02 11.86 2.46
C GLY A 201 -24.21 13.13 2.78
N ILE A 202 -23.26 13.51 1.92
CA ILE A 202 -22.32 14.62 2.17
C ILE A 202 -22.45 15.78 1.18
N ARG A 203 -23.45 15.75 0.29
CA ARG A 203 -23.76 16.88 -0.59
C ARG A 203 -24.10 18.12 0.24
N PRO A 204 -23.80 19.34 -0.26
CA PRO A 204 -24.22 20.56 0.38
C PRO A 204 -25.74 20.50 0.62
N ARG A 205 -26.15 20.64 1.86
CA ARG A 205 -27.57 20.81 2.15
C ARG A 205 -27.99 22.17 1.60
N TRP A 206 -28.78 22.16 0.53
CA TRP A 206 -29.45 23.38 0.12
C TRP A 206 -30.20 23.90 1.35
N ALA A 207 -29.82 25.08 1.86
CA ALA A 207 -30.61 25.76 2.84
C ALA A 207 -32.01 25.86 2.22
N ALA A 208 -32.96 25.13 2.79
CA ALA A 208 -34.34 25.33 2.42
C ALA A 208 -34.61 26.80 2.71
N THR A 209 -34.60 27.62 1.67
CA THR A 209 -35.11 28.97 1.71
C THR A 209 -36.59 28.79 2.07
N GLY A 210 -36.86 28.91 3.36
CA GLY A 210 -38.20 29.00 3.85
C GLY A 210 -38.89 30.23 3.25
N PRO A 211 -40.20 30.22 3.19
CA PRO A 211 -41.02 31.23 2.59
C PRO A 211 -40.87 32.56 3.25
#